data_467c30dfa05aa85c4fd7a3ce87d889d0
#
_entry.id   467c30dfa05aa85c4fd7a3ce87d889d0
#
_cell.length_a   1.000
_cell.length_b   1.000
_cell.length_c   1.000
_cell.angle_alpha   90.00
_cell.angle_beta   90.00
_cell.angle_gamma   90.00
#
_symmetry.space_group_name_H-M   'P 1'
#
loop_
_entity.id
_entity.type
_entity.pdbx_description
1 polymer ?
#
loop_
_entity_poly.entity_id
_entity_poly.type
_entity_poly.pdbx_seq_one_letter_code
_entity_poly.pdbx_strand_id
1 'polypeptide(L)'
;MKITGTYTLPVPVEKAYNSLQDPALLSQTMPGCESLDKIGPDEYAMKMKMAMSMVSGNFDGKVRIADQNPHSSFKLIVEGQGKIGFVKGTGAINLKAIDEKSTEVTYDGDVQVGGTIAAVGSRLIDTTSKMMIKKFFDKMSELASA
;
A
#
# COMPACT_ATOMS: atom_id res chain seq x y z
N MET A 1 -5.15 6.29 -13.07
CA MET A 1 -4.24 7.37 -12.62
C MET A 1 -2.93 6.75 -12.18
N LYS A 2 -1.82 7.26 -12.69
CA LYS A 2 -0.48 6.76 -12.36
C LYS A 2 0.04 7.38 -11.07
N ILE A 3 0.60 6.53 -10.20
CA ILE A 3 1.23 6.98 -8.96
C ILE A 3 2.61 6.34 -8.89
N THR A 4 3.65 7.16 -8.87
CA THR A 4 5.03 6.70 -8.83
C THR A 4 5.80 7.43 -7.74
N GLY A 5 6.82 6.79 -7.22
CA GLY A 5 7.68 7.43 -6.24
C GLY A 5 8.79 6.51 -5.76
N THR A 6 9.61 7.07 -4.89
CA THR A 6 10.75 6.38 -4.29
C THR A 6 10.79 6.68 -2.80
N TYR A 7 11.11 5.69 -2.00
CA TYR A 7 11.28 5.83 -0.57
C TYR A 7 12.48 5.01 -0.10
N THR A 8 13.23 5.53 0.86
CA THR A 8 14.35 4.81 1.44
C THR A 8 13.97 4.22 2.79
N LEU A 9 14.07 2.90 2.93
CA LEU A 9 13.87 2.22 4.20
C LEU A 9 15.23 1.99 4.88
N PRO A 10 15.37 2.34 6.17
CA PRO A 10 16.65 2.23 6.89
C PRO A 10 16.88 0.80 7.41
N VAL A 11 16.70 -0.19 6.55
CA VAL A 11 16.90 -1.61 6.85
C VAL A 11 17.51 -2.33 5.65
N PRO A 12 18.18 -3.49 5.86
CA PRO A 12 18.71 -4.28 4.75
C PRO A 12 17.64 -4.73 3.77
N VAL A 13 18.02 -4.96 2.53
CA VAL A 13 17.07 -5.30 1.45
C VAL A 13 16.24 -6.54 1.76
N GLU A 14 16.85 -7.55 2.38
CA GLU A 14 16.13 -8.76 2.76
C GLU A 14 15.02 -8.45 3.78
N LYS A 15 15.34 -7.68 4.79
CA LYS A 15 14.37 -7.28 5.82
C LYS A 15 13.29 -6.36 5.22
N ALA A 16 13.66 -5.44 4.34
CA ALA A 16 12.71 -4.57 3.65
C ALA A 16 11.72 -5.40 2.82
N TYR A 17 12.22 -6.34 2.05
CA TYR A 17 11.38 -7.21 1.22
C TYR A 17 10.39 -8.00 2.06
N ASN A 18 10.85 -8.63 3.12
CA ASN A 18 9.99 -9.43 4.00
C ASN A 18 8.98 -8.56 4.76
N SER A 19 9.40 -7.40 5.25
CA SER A 19 8.53 -6.50 6.00
C SER A 19 7.39 -5.95 5.16
N LEU A 20 7.66 -5.61 3.90
CA LEU A 20 6.64 -5.07 2.99
C LEU A 20 5.58 -6.09 2.59
N GLN A 21 5.79 -7.37 2.89
CA GLN A 21 4.85 -8.44 2.61
C GLN A 21 4.33 -9.13 3.88
N ASP A 22 4.74 -8.67 5.04
CA ASP A 22 4.32 -9.25 6.32
C ASP A 22 2.93 -8.73 6.70
N PRO A 23 1.90 -9.61 6.77
CA PRO A 23 0.55 -9.16 7.08
C PRO A 23 0.42 -8.50 8.45
N ALA A 24 1.19 -8.91 9.44
CA ALA A 24 1.18 -8.28 10.77
C ALA A 24 1.67 -6.83 10.68
N LEU A 25 2.68 -6.56 9.89
CA LEU A 25 3.17 -5.20 9.67
C LEU A 25 2.25 -4.41 8.75
N LEU A 26 1.74 -5.03 7.69
CA LEU A 26 0.81 -4.37 6.76
C LEU A 26 -0.44 -3.88 7.47
N SER A 27 -1.00 -4.67 8.38
CA SER A 27 -2.19 -4.27 9.13
C SER A 27 -1.95 -3.05 10.02
N GLN A 28 -0.72 -2.83 10.45
CA GLN A 28 -0.35 -1.69 11.29
C GLN A 28 0.10 -0.46 10.49
N THR A 29 0.55 -0.66 9.27
CA THR A 29 1.14 0.41 8.44
C THR A 29 0.19 1.00 7.43
N MET A 30 -0.80 0.24 6.96
CA MET A 30 -1.80 0.76 6.03
C MET A 30 -2.74 1.71 6.76
N PRO A 31 -2.80 3.00 6.37
CA PRO A 31 -3.64 3.98 7.06
C PRO A 31 -5.10 3.58 7.03
N GLY A 32 -5.73 3.54 8.20
CA GLY A 32 -7.14 3.20 8.32
C GLY A 32 -7.46 1.70 8.27
N CYS A 33 -6.47 0.84 8.20
CA CYS A 33 -6.70 -0.61 8.20
C CYS A 33 -7.19 -1.07 9.57
N GLU A 34 -8.42 -1.61 9.60
CA GLU A 34 -9.02 -2.16 10.81
C GLU A 34 -8.72 -3.65 10.96
N SER A 35 -8.66 -4.38 9.85
CA SER A 35 -8.32 -5.79 9.85
C SER A 35 -7.72 -6.23 8.53
N LEU A 36 -6.87 -7.26 8.60
CA LEU A 36 -6.26 -7.88 7.44
C LEU A 36 -6.17 -9.39 7.72
N ASP A 37 -7.07 -10.16 7.12
CA ASP A 37 -7.21 -11.58 7.39
C ASP A 37 -6.81 -12.41 6.18
N LYS A 38 -5.95 -13.41 6.39
CA LYS A 38 -5.50 -14.28 5.31
C LYS A 38 -6.64 -15.15 4.82
N ILE A 39 -6.93 -15.12 3.52
CA ILE A 39 -7.99 -15.89 2.88
C ILE A 39 -7.45 -16.88 1.84
N GLY A 40 -6.17 -16.85 1.55
CA GLY A 40 -5.52 -17.76 0.61
C GLY A 40 -4.02 -17.49 0.57
N PRO A 41 -3.26 -18.23 -0.28
CA PRO A 41 -1.84 -17.94 -0.46
C PRO A 41 -1.65 -16.51 -0.98
N ASP A 42 -0.94 -15.68 -0.22
CA ASP A 42 -0.64 -14.30 -0.58
C ASP A 42 -1.88 -13.45 -0.87
N GLU A 43 -3.02 -13.80 -0.27
CA GLU A 43 -4.27 -13.08 -0.45
C GLU A 43 -4.93 -12.82 0.90
N TYR A 44 -5.39 -11.58 1.11
CA TYR A 44 -5.92 -11.10 2.38
C TYR A 44 -7.23 -10.35 2.18
N ALA A 45 -8.20 -10.60 3.06
CA ALA A 45 -9.38 -9.77 3.17
C ALA A 45 -9.08 -8.57 4.06
N MET A 46 -9.49 -7.39 3.63
CA MET A 46 -9.14 -6.14 4.27
C MET A 46 -10.39 -5.34 4.62
N LYS A 47 -10.37 -4.74 5.82
CA LYS A 47 -11.38 -3.74 6.21
C LYS A 47 -10.67 -2.44 6.50
N MET A 48 -11.12 -1.37 5.84
CA MET A 48 -10.52 -0.05 6.01
C MET A 48 -11.59 0.98 6.35
N LYS A 49 -11.19 1.90 7.21
CA LYS A 49 -11.99 3.09 7.53
C LYS A 49 -11.19 4.31 7.10
N MET A 50 -11.72 5.05 6.16
CA MET A 50 -11.10 6.29 5.71
C MET A 50 -11.87 7.47 6.31
N ALA A 51 -11.13 8.41 6.88
CA ALA A 51 -11.69 9.62 7.48
C ALA A 51 -10.82 10.81 7.08
N MET A 52 -10.80 11.10 5.77
CA MET A 52 -9.93 12.11 5.21
C MET A 52 -10.74 13.08 4.36
N SER A 53 -11.05 14.24 4.94
CA SER A 53 -11.71 15.31 4.19
C SER A 53 -12.95 14.82 3.45
N MET A 54 -12.95 14.88 2.12
CA MET A 54 -14.07 14.47 1.29
C MET A 54 -14.11 12.98 0.95
N VAL A 55 -13.08 12.23 1.38
CA VAL A 55 -13.01 10.79 1.16
C VAL A 55 -13.14 10.09 2.52
N SER A 56 -14.39 9.86 2.94
CA SER A 56 -14.68 9.22 4.22
C SER A 56 -15.64 8.07 4.01
N GLY A 57 -15.40 6.96 4.73
CA GLY A 57 -16.26 5.81 4.68
C GLY A 57 -15.56 4.53 5.01
N ASN A 58 -16.33 3.46 5.13
CA ASN A 58 -15.83 2.11 5.36
C ASN A 58 -15.70 1.37 4.03
N PHE A 59 -14.60 0.66 3.87
CA PHE A 59 -14.31 -0.13 2.68
C PHE A 59 -14.00 -1.56 3.07
N ASP A 60 -14.58 -2.50 2.33
CA ASP A 60 -14.21 -3.90 2.38
C ASP A 60 -13.44 -4.21 1.11
N GLY A 61 -12.34 -4.92 1.24
CA GLY A 61 -11.50 -5.16 0.09
C GLY A 61 -10.61 -6.38 0.22
N LYS A 62 -9.72 -6.50 -0.75
CA LYS A 62 -8.75 -7.57 -0.84
C LYS A 62 -7.39 -7.01 -1.20
N VAL A 63 -6.37 -7.65 -0.64
CA VAL A 63 -4.96 -7.37 -1.00
C VAL A 63 -4.37 -8.69 -1.47
N ARG A 64 -3.73 -8.68 -2.63
CA ARG A 64 -3.02 -9.83 -3.16
C ARG A 64 -1.60 -9.45 -3.51
N ILE A 65 -0.66 -10.31 -3.13
CA ILE A 65 0.75 -10.15 -3.47
C ILE A 65 1.06 -11.18 -4.55
N ALA A 66 1.68 -10.73 -5.63
CA ALA A 66 1.96 -11.56 -6.79
C ALA A 66 3.35 -11.27 -7.36
N ASP A 67 3.81 -12.13 -8.27
CA ASP A 67 5.05 -11.96 -9.01
C ASP A 67 6.26 -11.70 -8.09
N GLN A 68 6.32 -12.43 -6.97
CA GLN A 68 7.41 -12.29 -6.02
C GLN A 68 8.73 -12.76 -6.62
N ASN A 69 9.71 -11.86 -6.59
CA ASN A 69 11.08 -12.12 -6.97
C ASN A 69 11.92 -11.76 -5.74
N PRO A 70 12.34 -12.76 -4.93
CA PRO A 70 12.92 -12.52 -3.61
C PRO A 70 14.02 -11.46 -3.58
N HIS A 71 13.85 -10.54 -2.64
CA HIS A 71 14.73 -9.41 -2.36
C HIS A 71 14.85 -8.39 -3.50
N SER A 72 14.01 -8.51 -4.54
CA SER A 72 14.12 -7.67 -5.72
C SER A 72 12.82 -6.95 -6.06
N SER A 73 11.72 -7.69 -6.20
CA SER A 73 10.45 -7.08 -6.61
C SER A 73 9.24 -7.94 -6.27
N PHE A 74 8.09 -7.30 -6.23
CA PHE A 74 6.80 -7.98 -6.18
C PHE A 74 5.71 -7.03 -6.70
N LYS A 75 4.53 -7.58 -6.92
CA LYS A 75 3.37 -6.81 -7.35
C LYS A 75 2.32 -6.82 -6.24
N LEU A 76 1.72 -5.67 -6.00
CA LEU A 76 0.66 -5.51 -5.01
C LEU A 76 -0.63 -5.16 -5.74
N ILE A 77 -1.70 -5.91 -5.46
CA ILE A 77 -3.01 -5.71 -6.07
C ILE A 77 -4.01 -5.45 -4.95
N VAL A 78 -4.65 -4.29 -4.98
CA VAL A 78 -5.58 -3.85 -3.94
C VAL A 78 -6.92 -3.51 -4.56
N GLU A 79 -8.00 -4.01 -3.95
CA GLU A 79 -9.36 -3.68 -4.32
C GLU A 79 -10.14 -3.32 -3.07
N GLY A 80 -10.98 -2.29 -3.16
CA GLY A 80 -11.84 -1.90 -2.05
C GLY A 80 -13.18 -1.40 -2.55
N GLN A 81 -14.25 -1.70 -1.82
CA GLN A 81 -15.61 -1.27 -2.12
C GLN A 81 -16.29 -0.73 -0.86
N GLY A 82 -17.08 0.29 -1.03
CA GLY A 82 -17.86 0.89 0.04
C GLY A 82 -19.06 1.64 -0.51
N LYS A 83 -19.81 2.29 0.39
CA LYS A 83 -21.01 3.06 -0.01
C LYS A 83 -20.70 4.22 -0.93
N ILE A 84 -19.50 4.79 -0.82
CA ILE A 84 -19.12 5.97 -1.62
C ILE A 84 -18.37 5.60 -2.91
N GLY A 85 -18.21 4.31 -3.19
CA GLY A 85 -17.60 3.88 -4.45
C GLY A 85 -16.61 2.76 -4.29
N PHE A 86 -15.73 2.62 -5.27
CA PHE A 86 -14.70 1.60 -5.27
C PHE A 86 -13.32 2.17 -5.61
N VAL A 87 -12.29 1.46 -5.18
CA VAL A 87 -10.89 1.75 -5.50
C VAL A 87 -10.23 0.46 -5.95
N LYS A 88 -9.50 0.50 -7.05
CA LYS A 88 -8.66 -0.62 -7.51
C LYS A 88 -7.26 -0.09 -7.79
N GLY A 89 -6.26 -0.76 -7.24
CA GLY A 89 -4.88 -0.37 -7.43
C GLY A 89 -3.99 -1.56 -7.73
N THR A 90 -3.06 -1.37 -8.66
CA THR A 90 -2.01 -2.34 -8.96
C THR A 90 -0.69 -1.61 -8.92
N GLY A 91 0.27 -2.11 -8.15
CA GLY A 91 1.57 -1.49 -8.04
C GLY A 91 2.70 -2.49 -8.19
N ALA A 92 3.71 -2.11 -8.96
CA ALA A 92 4.97 -2.81 -9.02
C ALA A 92 5.91 -2.19 -7.99
N ILE A 93 6.46 -3.02 -7.12
CA ILE A 93 7.36 -2.58 -6.05
C ILE A 93 8.74 -3.16 -6.36
N ASN A 94 9.74 -2.31 -6.47
CA ASN A 94 11.11 -2.71 -6.75
C ASN A 94 12.01 -2.25 -5.61
N LEU A 95 12.91 -3.14 -5.21
CA LEU A 95 13.85 -2.88 -4.12
C LEU A 95 15.28 -2.95 -4.62
N LYS A 96 16.10 -2.03 -4.15
CA LYS A 96 17.51 -1.98 -4.46
C LYS A 96 18.29 -1.66 -3.19
N ALA A 97 19.23 -2.52 -2.85
CA ALA A 97 20.13 -2.26 -1.71
C ALA A 97 20.98 -1.04 -2.02
N ILE A 98 20.92 -0.01 -1.17
CA ILE A 98 21.81 1.14 -1.24
C ILE A 98 23.14 0.76 -0.58
N ASP A 99 23.02 0.14 0.59
CA ASP A 99 24.15 -0.41 1.36
C ASP A 99 23.61 -1.54 2.25
N GLU A 100 24.41 -2.00 3.20
CA GLU A 100 24.03 -3.08 4.11
C GLU A 100 22.91 -2.73 5.08
N LYS A 101 22.57 -1.45 5.23
CA LYS A 101 21.62 -0.94 6.22
C LYS A 101 20.47 -0.15 5.64
N SER A 102 20.44 0.04 4.33
CA SER A 102 19.36 0.80 3.71
C SER A 102 18.98 0.28 2.34
N THR A 103 17.71 0.45 2.01
CA THR A 103 17.11 -0.05 0.78
C THR A 103 16.29 1.05 0.11
N GLU A 104 16.50 1.21 -1.19
CA GLU A 104 15.64 2.07 -2.01
C GLU A 104 14.45 1.25 -2.50
N VAL A 105 13.26 1.74 -2.20
CA VAL A 105 11.99 1.17 -2.65
C VAL A 105 11.40 2.10 -3.69
N THR A 106 11.22 1.59 -4.90
CA THR A 106 10.58 2.34 -5.99
C THR A 106 9.23 1.70 -6.29
N TYR A 107 8.21 2.51 -6.40
CA TYR A 107 6.88 2.01 -6.73
C TYR A 107 6.32 2.69 -7.97
N ASP A 108 5.63 1.90 -8.77
CA ASP A 108 4.93 2.36 -9.98
C ASP A 108 3.55 1.71 -9.95
N GLY A 109 2.54 2.52 -9.68
CA GLY A 109 1.18 2.05 -9.51
C GLY A 109 0.19 2.70 -10.44
N ASP A 110 -0.93 2.02 -10.62
CA ASP A 110 -2.08 2.52 -11.36
C ASP A 110 -3.31 2.37 -10.46
N VAL A 111 -4.03 3.47 -10.26
CA VAL A 111 -5.20 3.51 -9.38
C VAL A 111 -6.43 3.91 -10.18
N GLN A 112 -7.50 3.13 -10.02
CA GLN A 112 -8.81 3.41 -10.59
C GLN A 112 -9.81 3.62 -9.47
N VAL A 113 -10.64 4.65 -9.59
CA VAL A 113 -11.70 4.94 -8.63
C VAL A 113 -13.01 5.12 -9.37
N GLY A 114 -14.11 4.75 -8.71
CA GLY A 114 -15.45 4.91 -9.27
C GLY A 114 -16.46 5.25 -8.19
N GLY A 115 -17.68 5.62 -8.62
CA GLY A 115 -18.74 6.04 -7.72
C GLY A 115 -18.54 7.47 -7.24
N THR A 116 -19.07 7.78 -6.06
CA THR A 116 -19.01 9.12 -5.48
C THR A 116 -17.58 9.59 -5.23
N ILE A 117 -16.65 8.66 -4.95
CA ILE A 117 -15.23 9.01 -4.75
C ILE A 117 -14.67 9.69 -5.99
N ALA A 118 -15.04 9.22 -7.19
CA ALA A 118 -14.51 9.79 -8.44
C ALA A 118 -14.92 11.26 -8.61
N ALA A 119 -16.02 11.68 -8.00
CA ALA A 119 -16.52 13.03 -8.11
C ALA A 119 -15.66 14.07 -7.38
N VAL A 120 -14.79 13.65 -6.44
CA VAL A 120 -13.90 14.60 -5.74
C VAL A 120 -12.78 15.13 -6.63
N GLY A 121 -12.55 14.48 -7.77
CA GLY A 121 -11.56 14.91 -8.75
C GLY A 121 -10.21 14.25 -8.61
N SER A 122 -9.51 14.14 -9.74
CA SER A 122 -8.23 13.44 -9.82
C SER A 122 -7.14 14.08 -8.96
N ARG A 123 -7.15 15.40 -8.82
CA ARG A 123 -6.16 16.12 -8.00
C ARG A 123 -6.25 15.72 -6.52
N LEU A 124 -7.47 15.65 -5.98
CA LEU A 124 -7.66 15.27 -4.58
C LEU A 124 -7.30 13.79 -4.36
N ILE A 125 -7.66 12.93 -5.32
CA ILE A 125 -7.32 11.51 -5.27
C ILE A 125 -5.80 11.32 -5.30
N ASP A 126 -5.11 12.03 -6.18
CA ASP A 126 -3.64 11.99 -6.26
C ASP A 126 -2.99 12.43 -4.95
N THR A 127 -3.42 13.57 -4.42
CA THR A 127 -2.88 14.12 -3.16
C THR A 127 -3.14 13.16 -1.98
N THR A 128 -4.35 12.62 -1.89
CA THR A 128 -4.71 11.67 -0.83
C THR A 128 -3.88 10.39 -0.93
N SER A 129 -3.73 9.85 -2.15
CA SER A 129 -2.95 8.63 -2.39
C SER A 129 -1.49 8.82 -1.99
N LYS A 130 -0.89 9.93 -2.38
CA LYS A 130 0.50 10.25 -2.01
C LYS A 130 0.67 10.38 -0.50
N MET A 131 -0.26 11.01 0.17
CA MET A 131 -0.25 11.16 1.62
C MET A 131 -0.36 9.80 2.32
N MET A 132 -1.24 8.92 1.84
CA MET A 132 -1.39 7.58 2.40
C MET A 132 -0.13 6.74 2.19
N ILE A 133 0.49 6.82 1.02
CA ILE A 133 1.73 6.12 0.73
C ILE A 133 2.86 6.61 1.63
N LYS A 134 2.97 7.92 1.83
CA LYS A 134 3.97 8.47 2.73
C LYS A 134 3.78 7.97 4.16
N LYS A 135 2.56 8.00 4.67
CA LYS A 135 2.26 7.48 6.01
C LYS A 135 2.57 5.99 6.12
N PHE A 136 2.26 5.22 5.09
CA PHE A 136 2.57 3.80 5.04
C PHE A 136 4.08 3.56 5.19
N PHE A 137 4.89 4.22 4.38
CA PHE A 137 6.34 4.03 4.41
C PHE A 137 6.98 4.59 5.68
N ASP A 138 6.50 5.73 6.19
CA ASP A 138 7.00 6.28 7.45
C ASP A 138 6.77 5.29 8.61
N LYS A 139 5.59 4.71 8.68
CA LYS A 139 5.26 3.74 9.72
C LYS A 139 6.02 2.42 9.51
N MET A 140 6.14 1.97 8.26
CA MET A 140 6.93 0.78 7.93
C MET A 140 8.40 0.97 8.31
N SER A 141 8.96 2.14 8.02
CA SER A 141 10.33 2.48 8.41
C SER A 141 10.52 2.36 9.93
N GLU A 142 9.57 2.88 10.70
CA GLU A 142 9.59 2.81 12.17
C GLU A 142 9.50 1.36 12.67
N LEU A 143 8.56 0.59 12.17
CA LEU A 143 8.33 -0.78 12.64
C LEU A 143 9.40 -1.77 12.15
N ALA A 144 9.87 -1.63 10.92
CA ALA A 144 10.87 -2.53 10.36
C ALA A 144 12.25 -2.31 10.97
N SER A 145 12.55 -1.11 11.45
CA SER A 145 13.84 -0.80 12.06
C SER A 145 13.85 -0.99 13.58
N ALA A 146 12.72 -1.36 14.15
CA ALA A 146 12.62 -1.60 15.59
C ALA A 146 13.26 -2.94 16.00
#